data_1b6f466a72a2db81ec4acc1591985408
#
_entry.id   1b6f466a72a2db81ec4acc1591985408
#
_cell.length_a   1.000
_cell.length_b   1.000
_cell.length_c   1.000
_cell.angle_alpha   90.00
_cell.angle_beta   90.00
_cell.angle_gamma   90.00
#
_symmetry.space_group_name_H-M   'P 1'
#
loop_
_entity.id
_entity.type
_entity.pdbx_description
1 polymer ?
#
loop_
_entity_poly.entity_id
_entity_poly.type
_entity_poly.pdbx_seq_one_letter_code
_entity_poly.pdbx_strand_id
1 'polypeptide(L)'
;MFDTLYKRRLKQDLNDWVEKGLVSSQNAGQILTELEASDGRSRLPMVLAGIGIVCVALALAAFIAANWDGIPRMAKLTGIAVLVVGTHMLAAWAAKSGRKGVCDLATAFATLVFVGGMALVGQIFHLPSDWAGGSFLVCLGALAASWMTGSRASLLVAATAAILWQVGRSEIGEAAVSESLIGLALLVAIVLHPVAFPLRVSRWAATLLALTTYGRWLADTAETLGANDDLSLAMAALGFAGLAGLLIQTAAISDLFVKWSSDYPDRGHGRWLMLHSLQDTGFAILAALLVLTLVGSSELEDSRLAEAVMLAPVGAIILLSLVMTAAGFLLSFKTAKPRWLFGTALAGLVTVATPMLLPNIIVISGLSLGTLILMCMTGTIYNNAFWTLCGYGGLTAAFLWLLQVTIGSLLGQSLFFLVAGIVLLGMAFAATRFLRRQQGGAKA
;
A
#
# COMPACT_ATOMS: atom_id res chain seq x y z
N MET A 1 -17.30 13.58 11.30
CA MET A 1 -16.81 14.95 11.04
C MET A 1 -16.62 15.23 9.55
N PHE A 2 -15.95 14.37 8.76
CA PHE A 2 -15.79 14.56 7.30
C PHE A 2 -17.10 14.48 6.51
N ASP A 3 -18.05 13.61 6.90
CA ASP A 3 -19.36 13.46 6.25
C ASP A 3 -20.26 14.72 6.36
N THR A 4 -20.20 15.41 7.48
CA THR A 4 -20.99 16.64 7.69
C THR A 4 -20.46 17.82 6.87
N LEU A 5 -19.13 17.90 6.69
CA LEU A 5 -18.50 18.91 5.84
C LEU A 5 -18.77 18.64 4.35
N TYR A 6 -18.71 17.37 3.94
CA TYR A 6 -19.06 16.96 2.57
C TYR A 6 -20.50 17.29 2.21
N LYS A 7 -21.46 16.98 3.09
CA LYS A 7 -22.88 17.30 2.89
C LYS A 7 -23.14 18.79 2.77
N ARG A 8 -22.50 19.58 3.64
CA ARG A 8 -22.63 21.03 3.61
C ARG A 8 -22.13 21.61 2.29
N ARG A 9 -21.00 21.10 1.81
CA ARG A 9 -20.41 21.49 0.54
C ARG A 9 -21.26 21.04 -0.65
N LEU A 10 -21.72 19.79 -0.65
CA LEU A 10 -22.58 19.26 -1.71
C LEU A 10 -23.91 20.04 -1.79
N LYS A 11 -24.49 20.41 -0.64
CA LYS A 11 -25.71 21.23 -0.61
C LYS A 11 -25.47 22.62 -1.21
N GLN A 12 -24.32 23.22 -0.97
CA GLN A 12 -23.92 24.48 -1.59
C GLN A 12 -23.71 24.32 -3.09
N ASP A 13 -22.94 23.31 -3.50
CA ASP A 13 -22.66 23.01 -4.92
C ASP A 13 -23.98 22.70 -5.69
N LEU A 14 -24.91 21.97 -5.10
CA LEU A 14 -26.22 21.68 -5.71
C LEU A 14 -27.07 22.95 -5.85
N ASN A 15 -27.09 23.85 -4.87
CA ASN A 15 -27.78 25.13 -4.99
C ASN A 15 -27.17 25.98 -6.12
N ASP A 16 -25.84 26.08 -6.19
CA ASP A 16 -25.16 26.78 -7.26
C ASP A 16 -25.45 26.18 -8.65
N TRP A 17 -25.59 24.86 -8.73
CA TRP A 17 -25.92 24.17 -9.98
C TRP A 17 -27.38 24.37 -10.38
N VAL A 18 -28.28 24.47 -9.43
CA VAL A 18 -29.70 24.85 -9.70
C VAL A 18 -29.80 26.28 -10.18
N GLU A 19 -29.09 27.22 -9.56
CA GLU A 19 -29.07 28.64 -10.00
C GLU A 19 -28.45 28.79 -11.41
N LYS A 20 -27.50 27.97 -11.75
CA LYS A 20 -26.85 27.93 -13.09
C LYS A 20 -27.68 27.13 -14.13
N GLY A 21 -28.83 26.59 -13.76
CA GLY A 21 -29.70 25.79 -14.64
C GLY A 21 -29.09 24.44 -15.07
N LEU A 22 -28.03 23.97 -14.41
CA LEU A 22 -27.36 22.70 -14.72
C LEU A 22 -28.10 21.48 -14.14
N VAL A 23 -28.83 21.68 -13.04
CA VAL A 23 -29.62 20.65 -12.37
C VAL A 23 -30.98 21.23 -12.03
N SER A 24 -32.09 20.48 -12.25
CA SER A 24 -33.41 20.94 -11.82
C SER A 24 -33.52 20.89 -10.29
N SER A 25 -34.32 21.80 -9.70
CA SER A 25 -34.58 21.82 -8.26
C SER A 25 -35.15 20.50 -7.73
N GLN A 26 -35.93 19.81 -8.57
CA GLN A 26 -36.50 18.49 -8.26
C GLN A 26 -35.40 17.41 -8.18
N ASN A 27 -34.45 17.38 -9.12
CA ASN A 27 -33.34 16.44 -9.11
C ASN A 27 -32.36 16.71 -7.95
N ALA A 28 -32.11 18.00 -7.65
CA ALA A 28 -31.29 18.37 -6.49
C ALA A 28 -31.91 17.90 -5.16
N GLY A 29 -33.24 18.03 -5.03
CA GLY A 29 -33.98 17.50 -3.90
C GLY A 29 -33.93 15.98 -3.78
N GLN A 30 -34.04 15.26 -4.90
CA GLN A 30 -33.91 13.79 -4.92
C GLN A 30 -32.51 13.33 -4.52
N ILE A 31 -31.45 13.97 -5.02
CA ILE A 31 -30.06 13.67 -4.65
C ILE A 31 -29.84 13.87 -3.14
N LEU A 32 -30.36 14.95 -2.56
CA LEU A 32 -30.26 15.20 -1.12
C LEU A 32 -31.03 14.16 -0.31
N THR A 33 -32.25 13.79 -0.73
CA THR A 33 -33.06 12.77 -0.06
C THR A 33 -32.41 11.38 -0.11
N GLU A 34 -31.80 11.01 -1.24
CA GLU A 34 -31.09 9.75 -1.39
C GLU A 34 -29.80 9.72 -0.55
N LEU A 35 -29.12 10.86 -0.45
CA LEU A 35 -27.96 11.01 0.41
C LEU A 35 -28.34 10.91 1.90
N GLU A 36 -29.46 11.50 2.31
CA GLU A 36 -29.99 11.39 3.67
C GLU A 36 -30.49 9.98 4.00
N ALA A 37 -31.11 9.30 3.05
CA ALA A 37 -31.52 7.90 3.18
C ALA A 37 -30.32 6.94 3.28
N SER A 38 -29.21 7.24 2.60
CA SER A 38 -27.98 6.47 2.71
C SER A 38 -27.27 6.66 4.06
N ASP A 39 -27.45 7.80 4.71
CA ASP A 39 -26.85 8.14 6.02
C ASP A 39 -27.63 7.56 7.20
N GLY A 40 -28.89 7.19 7.04
CA GLY A 40 -29.68 6.51 8.07
C GLY A 40 -29.08 5.16 8.52
N ARG A 41 -28.08 4.65 7.81
CA ARG A 41 -27.22 3.54 8.24
C ARG A 41 -26.01 4.09 8.99
N SER A 42 -26.22 4.67 10.16
CA SER A 42 -25.11 5.01 11.07
C SER A 42 -24.15 3.82 11.19
N ARG A 43 -22.85 4.08 10.98
CA ARG A 43 -21.81 3.05 11.22
C ARG A 43 -21.61 2.76 12.70
N LEU A 44 -22.24 3.58 13.56
CA LEU A 44 -22.15 3.47 15.00
C LEU A 44 -22.57 2.09 15.55
N PRO A 45 -23.72 1.49 15.13
CA PRO A 45 -24.08 0.15 15.60
C PRO A 45 -23.07 -0.91 15.22
N MET A 46 -22.45 -0.79 14.05
CA MET A 46 -21.43 -1.73 13.58
C MET A 46 -20.12 -1.58 14.36
N VAL A 47 -19.71 -0.36 14.68
CA VAL A 47 -18.53 -0.10 15.51
C VAL A 47 -18.78 -0.58 16.94
N LEU A 48 -19.93 -0.29 17.52
CA LEU A 48 -20.31 -0.77 18.85
C LEU A 48 -20.38 -2.29 18.92
N ALA A 49 -20.92 -2.94 17.88
CA ALA A 49 -20.94 -4.39 17.78
C ALA A 49 -19.51 -4.96 17.68
N GLY A 50 -18.64 -4.33 16.92
CA GLY A 50 -17.21 -4.71 16.82
C GLY A 50 -16.50 -4.62 18.18
N ILE A 51 -16.66 -3.52 18.90
CA ILE A 51 -16.13 -3.35 20.27
C ILE A 51 -16.72 -4.41 21.19
N GLY A 52 -18.04 -4.62 21.14
CA GLY A 52 -18.72 -5.66 21.95
C GLY A 52 -18.14 -7.06 21.71
N ILE A 53 -17.87 -7.43 20.46
CA ILE A 53 -17.25 -8.73 20.12
C ILE A 53 -15.86 -8.85 20.71
N VAL A 54 -15.04 -7.80 20.63
CA VAL A 54 -13.71 -7.80 21.24
C VAL A 54 -13.81 -7.94 22.76
N CYS A 55 -14.73 -7.22 23.41
CA CYS A 55 -14.96 -7.35 24.85
C CYS A 55 -15.38 -8.78 25.26
N VAL A 56 -16.28 -9.40 24.49
CA VAL A 56 -16.72 -10.79 24.74
C VAL A 56 -15.56 -11.77 24.56
N ALA A 57 -14.75 -11.60 23.51
CA ALA A 57 -13.57 -12.43 23.28
C ALA A 57 -12.53 -12.29 24.41
N LEU A 58 -12.28 -11.07 24.89
CA LEU A 58 -11.39 -10.82 26.02
C LEU A 58 -11.95 -11.36 27.34
N ALA A 59 -13.25 -11.23 27.59
CA ALA A 59 -13.91 -11.78 28.76
C ALA A 59 -13.80 -13.31 28.80
N LEU A 60 -14.01 -13.96 27.65
CA LEU A 60 -13.85 -15.41 27.50
C LEU A 60 -12.42 -15.85 27.74
N ALA A 61 -11.45 -15.13 27.16
CA ALA A 61 -10.03 -15.39 27.36
C ALA A 61 -9.64 -15.24 28.84
N ALA A 62 -10.10 -14.17 29.51
CA ALA A 62 -9.85 -13.94 30.94
C ALA A 62 -10.48 -15.01 31.82
N PHE A 63 -11.72 -15.45 31.52
CA PHE A 63 -12.39 -16.54 32.23
C PHE A 63 -11.60 -17.87 32.14
N ILE A 64 -11.16 -18.20 30.89
CA ILE A 64 -10.36 -19.42 30.66
C ILE A 64 -9.03 -19.30 31.42
N ALA A 65 -8.36 -18.15 31.37
CA ALA A 65 -7.10 -17.92 32.07
C ALA A 65 -7.26 -18.06 33.60
N ALA A 66 -8.30 -17.45 34.18
CA ALA A 66 -8.56 -17.50 35.62
C ALA A 66 -8.88 -18.89 36.13
N ASN A 67 -9.47 -19.77 35.31
CA ASN A 67 -9.85 -21.12 35.70
C ASN A 67 -8.96 -22.21 35.05
N TRP A 68 -7.77 -21.81 34.57
CA TRP A 68 -6.92 -22.65 33.73
C TRP A 68 -6.61 -24.01 34.36
N ASP A 69 -6.20 -24.04 35.64
CA ASP A 69 -5.78 -25.25 36.31
C ASP A 69 -6.96 -26.20 36.65
N GLY A 70 -8.15 -25.62 36.84
CA GLY A 70 -9.37 -26.42 37.16
C GLY A 70 -10.06 -27.06 35.96
N ILE A 71 -9.71 -26.66 34.71
CA ILE A 71 -10.37 -27.20 33.52
C ILE A 71 -9.57 -28.37 32.94
N PRO A 72 -10.16 -29.57 32.79
CA PRO A 72 -9.49 -30.70 32.16
C PRO A 72 -9.04 -30.41 30.72
N ARG A 73 -7.90 -30.97 30.28
CA ARG A 73 -7.35 -30.75 28.94
C ARG A 73 -8.36 -31.00 27.83
N MET A 74 -9.12 -32.09 27.90
CA MET A 74 -10.14 -32.42 26.90
C MET A 74 -11.27 -31.39 26.86
N ALA A 75 -11.69 -30.85 28.00
CA ALA A 75 -12.71 -29.79 28.04
C ALA A 75 -12.24 -28.52 27.40
N LYS A 76 -10.95 -28.13 27.59
CA LYS A 76 -10.33 -26.97 26.92
C LYS A 76 -10.37 -27.14 25.40
N LEU A 77 -9.88 -28.27 24.88
CA LEU A 77 -9.84 -28.55 23.44
C LEU A 77 -11.24 -28.61 22.82
N THR A 78 -12.17 -29.32 23.48
CA THR A 78 -13.57 -29.42 23.02
C THR A 78 -14.24 -28.04 23.03
N GLY A 79 -14.01 -27.21 24.05
CA GLY A 79 -14.55 -25.88 24.16
C GLY A 79 -14.05 -24.97 23.02
N ILE A 80 -12.74 -24.99 22.71
CA ILE A 80 -12.15 -24.26 21.59
C ILE A 80 -12.78 -24.73 20.26
N ALA A 81 -12.84 -26.04 20.03
CA ALA A 81 -13.42 -26.62 18.81
C ALA A 81 -14.88 -26.20 18.62
N VAL A 82 -15.70 -26.30 19.68
CA VAL A 82 -17.13 -25.92 19.67
C VAL A 82 -17.27 -24.42 19.37
N LEU A 83 -16.45 -23.55 19.98
CA LEU A 83 -16.50 -22.11 19.72
C LEU A 83 -16.10 -21.76 18.27
N VAL A 84 -15.03 -22.37 17.77
CA VAL A 84 -14.57 -22.14 16.39
C VAL A 84 -15.63 -22.60 15.40
N VAL A 85 -16.12 -23.84 15.54
CA VAL A 85 -17.13 -24.38 14.63
C VAL A 85 -18.44 -23.61 14.76
N GLY A 86 -18.94 -23.36 15.99
CA GLY A 86 -20.19 -22.66 16.22
C GLY A 86 -20.19 -21.24 15.65
N THR A 87 -19.09 -20.50 15.81
CA THR A 87 -18.97 -19.13 15.27
C THR A 87 -18.85 -19.12 13.74
N HIS A 88 -18.19 -20.11 13.13
CA HIS A 88 -18.17 -20.27 11.67
C HIS A 88 -19.54 -20.69 11.11
N MET A 89 -20.28 -21.55 11.82
CA MET A 89 -21.67 -21.89 11.45
C MET A 89 -22.58 -20.65 11.52
N LEU A 90 -22.41 -19.80 12.54
CA LEU A 90 -23.14 -18.52 12.64
C LEU A 90 -22.79 -17.58 11.47
N ALA A 91 -21.52 -17.51 11.09
CA ALA A 91 -21.07 -16.72 9.94
C ALA A 91 -21.68 -17.24 8.64
N ALA A 92 -21.67 -18.56 8.42
CA ALA A 92 -22.26 -19.19 7.24
C ALA A 92 -23.78 -18.98 7.18
N TRP A 93 -24.49 -19.08 8.31
CA TRP A 93 -25.90 -18.78 8.39
C TRP A 93 -26.20 -17.30 8.07
N ALA A 94 -25.41 -16.37 8.61
CA ALA A 94 -25.53 -14.95 8.32
C ALA A 94 -25.26 -14.63 6.84
N ALA A 95 -24.30 -15.31 6.22
CA ALA A 95 -24.00 -15.21 4.79
C ALA A 95 -25.20 -15.65 3.94
N LYS A 96 -25.77 -16.84 4.27
CA LYS A 96 -26.96 -17.37 3.59
C LYS A 96 -28.18 -16.48 3.75
N SER A 97 -28.30 -15.79 4.89
CA SER A 97 -29.39 -14.83 5.17
C SER A 97 -29.18 -13.45 4.53
N GLY A 98 -28.12 -13.25 3.74
CA GLY A 98 -27.80 -11.98 3.09
C GLY A 98 -27.34 -10.87 4.05
N ARG A 99 -27.09 -11.16 5.31
CA ARG A 99 -26.70 -10.20 6.36
C ARG A 99 -25.18 -9.99 6.36
N LYS A 100 -24.66 -9.32 5.34
CA LYS A 100 -23.20 -9.13 5.12
C LYS A 100 -22.44 -8.61 6.34
N GLY A 101 -22.99 -7.64 7.08
CA GLY A 101 -22.34 -7.09 8.28
C GLY A 101 -22.23 -8.09 9.43
N VAL A 102 -23.28 -8.90 9.68
CA VAL A 102 -23.26 -9.94 10.70
C VAL A 102 -22.31 -11.06 10.30
N CYS A 103 -22.26 -11.43 9.02
CA CYS A 103 -21.32 -12.40 8.48
C CYS A 103 -19.87 -11.98 8.71
N ASP A 104 -19.52 -10.73 8.36
CA ASP A 104 -18.15 -10.20 8.53
C ASP A 104 -17.72 -10.19 10.01
N LEU A 105 -18.62 -9.74 10.90
CA LEU A 105 -18.38 -9.74 12.36
C LEU A 105 -18.26 -11.15 12.94
N ALA A 106 -19.13 -12.07 12.57
CA ALA A 106 -19.09 -13.44 13.04
C ALA A 106 -17.84 -14.17 12.56
N THR A 107 -17.43 -13.96 11.31
CA THR A 107 -16.19 -14.51 10.77
C THR A 107 -14.96 -13.91 11.45
N ALA A 108 -14.96 -12.60 11.72
CA ALA A 108 -13.90 -11.94 12.47
C ALA A 108 -13.75 -12.54 13.88
N PHE A 109 -14.86 -12.71 14.59
CA PHE A 109 -14.87 -13.33 15.91
C PHE A 109 -14.36 -14.79 15.86
N ALA A 110 -14.83 -15.57 14.90
CA ALA A 110 -14.38 -16.96 14.70
C ALA A 110 -12.86 -17.02 14.45
N THR A 111 -12.33 -16.11 13.65
CA THR A 111 -10.90 -16.00 13.39
C THR A 111 -10.11 -15.65 14.66
N LEU A 112 -10.61 -14.72 15.49
CA LEU A 112 -9.99 -14.37 16.77
C LEU A 112 -10.01 -15.56 17.75
N VAL A 113 -11.14 -16.29 17.83
CA VAL A 113 -11.24 -17.52 18.63
C VAL A 113 -10.27 -18.58 18.14
N PHE A 114 -10.10 -18.73 16.83
CA PHE A 114 -9.13 -19.65 16.25
C PHE A 114 -7.68 -19.27 16.63
N VAL A 115 -7.30 -17.99 16.51
CA VAL A 115 -5.98 -17.48 16.90
C VAL A 115 -5.71 -17.74 18.39
N GLY A 116 -6.67 -17.39 19.25
CA GLY A 116 -6.58 -17.65 20.68
C GLY A 116 -6.51 -19.14 20.99
N GLY A 117 -7.29 -19.94 20.28
CA GLY A 117 -7.30 -21.42 20.39
C GLY A 117 -5.93 -22.01 20.05
N MET A 118 -5.27 -21.54 18.99
CA MET A 118 -3.92 -21.98 18.62
C MET A 118 -2.90 -21.69 19.73
N ALA A 119 -2.94 -20.50 20.31
CA ALA A 119 -2.07 -20.14 21.43
C ALA A 119 -2.32 -21.07 22.67
N LEU A 120 -3.59 -21.32 22.98
CA LEU A 120 -3.97 -22.21 24.08
C LEU A 120 -3.55 -23.68 23.84
N VAL A 121 -3.66 -24.17 22.62
CA VAL A 121 -3.18 -25.53 22.25
C VAL A 121 -1.67 -25.62 22.47
N GLY A 122 -0.90 -24.62 22.04
CA GLY A 122 0.54 -24.55 22.30
C GLY A 122 0.88 -24.65 23.79
N GLN A 123 0.13 -23.96 24.65
CA GLN A 123 0.30 -24.00 26.11
C GLN A 123 -0.09 -25.34 26.70
N ILE A 124 -1.22 -25.95 26.26
CA ILE A 124 -1.71 -27.24 26.77
C ILE A 124 -0.71 -28.37 26.50
N PHE A 125 -0.08 -28.36 25.31
CA PHE A 125 0.85 -29.39 24.89
C PHE A 125 2.32 -29.05 25.13
N HIS A 126 2.60 -27.90 25.75
CA HIS A 126 3.97 -27.42 25.99
C HIS A 126 4.82 -27.45 24.72
N LEU A 127 4.23 -27.03 23.61
CA LEU A 127 4.93 -27.00 22.33
C LEU A 127 6.08 -25.98 22.40
N PRO A 128 7.22 -26.27 21.76
CA PRO A 128 8.30 -25.29 21.65
C PRO A 128 7.78 -23.99 21.03
N SER A 129 8.39 -22.86 21.39
CA SER A 129 7.99 -21.54 20.91
C SER A 129 8.36 -21.36 19.44
N ASP A 130 7.58 -21.93 18.55
CA ASP A 130 7.65 -21.66 17.10
C ASP A 130 6.59 -20.63 16.72
N TRP A 131 6.94 -19.36 16.88
CA TRP A 131 6.04 -18.25 16.53
C TRP A 131 5.83 -18.14 15.02
N ALA A 132 6.82 -18.54 14.22
CA ALA A 132 6.73 -18.51 12.76
C ALA A 132 5.76 -19.59 12.25
N GLY A 133 5.90 -20.84 12.68
CA GLY A 133 4.97 -21.93 12.36
C GLY A 133 3.55 -21.65 12.87
N GLY A 134 3.43 -21.09 14.08
CA GLY A 134 2.14 -20.62 14.61
C GLY A 134 1.50 -19.56 13.72
N SER A 135 2.26 -18.56 13.26
CA SER A 135 1.78 -17.53 12.34
C SER A 135 1.35 -18.12 10.99
N PHE A 136 2.04 -19.13 10.49
CA PHE A 136 1.67 -19.84 9.27
C PHE A 136 0.30 -20.52 9.39
N LEU A 137 0.07 -21.25 10.47
CA LEU A 137 -1.21 -21.91 10.72
C LEU A 137 -2.36 -20.90 10.88
N VAL A 138 -2.12 -19.80 11.60
CA VAL A 138 -3.06 -18.67 11.70
C VAL A 138 -3.37 -18.10 10.33
N CYS A 139 -2.35 -17.90 9.49
CA CYS A 139 -2.52 -17.41 8.12
C CYS A 139 -3.43 -18.34 7.31
N LEU A 140 -3.18 -19.65 7.32
CA LEU A 140 -3.98 -20.62 6.58
C LEU A 140 -5.46 -20.62 7.04
N GLY A 141 -5.72 -20.66 8.34
CA GLY A 141 -7.08 -20.65 8.89
C GLY A 141 -7.82 -19.35 8.57
N ALA A 142 -7.18 -18.21 8.79
CA ALA A 142 -7.76 -16.89 8.50
C ALA A 142 -7.97 -16.68 7.00
N LEU A 143 -7.06 -17.17 6.15
CA LEU A 143 -7.16 -17.09 4.69
C LEU A 143 -8.33 -17.94 4.19
N ALA A 144 -8.47 -19.17 4.67
CA ALA A 144 -9.61 -20.03 4.34
C ALA A 144 -10.94 -19.36 4.73
N ALA A 145 -11.04 -18.83 5.96
CA ALA A 145 -12.21 -18.09 6.40
C ALA A 145 -12.52 -16.87 5.54
N SER A 146 -11.50 -16.10 5.15
CA SER A 146 -11.67 -14.90 4.30
C SER A 146 -12.17 -15.24 2.90
N TRP A 147 -11.66 -16.31 2.29
CA TRP A 147 -12.10 -16.75 0.95
C TRP A 147 -13.51 -17.32 0.94
N MET A 148 -13.90 -18.03 2.03
CA MET A 148 -15.25 -18.58 2.14
C MET A 148 -16.33 -17.53 2.38
N THR A 149 -16.02 -16.46 3.09
CA THR A 149 -17.01 -15.47 3.56
C THR A 149 -16.83 -14.08 2.97
N GLY A 150 -15.71 -13.79 2.32
CA GLY A 150 -15.34 -12.44 1.89
C GLY A 150 -15.03 -11.49 3.05
N SER A 151 -14.71 -12.01 4.26
CA SER A 151 -14.48 -11.21 5.46
C SER A 151 -13.17 -10.39 5.34
N ARG A 152 -13.30 -9.09 5.60
CA ARG A 152 -12.18 -8.13 5.61
C ARG A 152 -11.26 -8.36 6.79
N ALA A 153 -11.85 -8.60 7.95
CA ALA A 153 -11.10 -8.75 9.19
C ALA A 153 -10.26 -10.03 9.15
N SER A 154 -10.82 -11.13 8.67
CA SER A 154 -10.08 -12.39 8.50
C SER A 154 -8.94 -12.24 7.49
N LEU A 155 -9.15 -11.50 6.40
CA LEU A 155 -8.07 -11.23 5.44
C LEU A 155 -6.93 -10.40 6.06
N LEU A 156 -7.24 -9.40 6.89
CA LEU A 156 -6.23 -8.62 7.60
C LEU A 156 -5.42 -9.50 8.56
N VAL A 157 -6.09 -10.39 9.30
CA VAL A 157 -5.39 -11.35 10.16
C VAL A 157 -4.51 -12.28 9.33
N ALA A 158 -5.02 -12.81 8.20
CA ALA A 158 -4.25 -13.66 7.31
C ALA A 158 -3.01 -12.94 6.75
N ALA A 159 -3.17 -11.70 6.28
CA ALA A 159 -2.05 -10.91 5.74
C ALA A 159 -1.01 -10.59 6.81
N THR A 160 -1.45 -10.18 8.02
CA THR A 160 -0.54 -9.92 9.13
C THR A 160 0.22 -11.18 9.53
N ALA A 161 -0.47 -12.31 9.64
CA ALA A 161 0.15 -13.59 9.95
C ALA A 161 1.11 -14.06 8.85
N ALA A 162 0.78 -13.82 7.56
CA ALA A 162 1.69 -14.10 6.45
C ALA A 162 2.97 -13.24 6.50
N ILE A 163 2.84 -11.96 6.86
CA ILE A 163 3.99 -11.06 7.05
C ILE A 163 4.87 -11.56 8.19
N LEU A 164 4.28 -11.88 9.33
CA LEU A 164 5.01 -12.43 10.48
C LEU A 164 5.73 -13.72 10.09
N TRP A 165 5.07 -14.62 9.38
CA TRP A 165 5.70 -15.85 8.90
C TRP A 165 6.85 -15.56 7.93
N GLN A 166 6.69 -14.64 6.97
CA GLN A 166 7.76 -14.26 6.04
C GLN A 166 9.01 -13.72 6.76
N VAL A 167 8.83 -13.01 7.86
CA VAL A 167 9.94 -12.47 8.66
C VAL A 167 10.63 -13.57 9.48
N GLY A 168 9.87 -14.52 10.03
CA GLY A 168 10.36 -15.49 11.00
C GLY A 168 10.51 -16.94 10.52
N ARG A 169 10.23 -17.25 9.23
CA ARG A 169 10.19 -18.62 8.71
C ARG A 169 11.51 -19.40 8.83
N SER A 170 12.62 -18.73 8.62
CA SER A 170 13.99 -19.27 8.70
C SER A 170 14.95 -18.12 8.97
N GLU A 171 16.19 -18.40 9.30
CA GLU A 171 17.22 -17.36 9.30
C GLU A 171 17.40 -16.77 7.88
N ILE A 172 17.84 -15.51 7.82
CA ILE A 172 18.06 -14.85 6.52
C ILE A 172 19.19 -15.60 5.81
N GLY A 173 19.00 -15.91 4.54
CA GLY A 173 19.97 -16.67 3.74
C GLY A 173 19.82 -18.19 3.82
N GLU A 174 19.11 -18.75 4.78
CA GLU A 174 18.91 -20.20 4.95
C GLU A 174 17.55 -20.69 4.42
N ALA A 175 16.83 -19.84 3.71
CA ALA A 175 15.49 -20.16 3.23
C ALA A 175 15.50 -21.31 2.21
N ALA A 176 14.79 -22.39 2.51
CA ALA A 176 14.55 -23.47 1.56
C ALA A 176 13.68 -22.98 0.38
N VAL A 177 13.91 -23.55 -0.82
CA VAL A 177 13.10 -23.25 -2.01
C VAL A 177 11.61 -23.47 -1.76
N SER A 178 11.26 -24.52 -1.01
CA SER A 178 9.87 -24.81 -0.61
C SER A 178 9.23 -23.67 0.19
N GLU A 179 9.94 -23.07 1.14
CA GLU A 179 9.45 -21.92 1.92
C GLU A 179 9.22 -20.69 1.04
N SER A 180 10.12 -20.45 0.10
CA SER A 180 9.96 -19.35 -0.86
C SER A 180 8.75 -19.55 -1.77
N LEU A 181 8.48 -20.79 -2.21
CA LEU A 181 7.30 -21.14 -2.98
C LEU A 181 6.00 -21.01 -2.16
N ILE A 182 6.03 -21.42 -0.89
CA ILE A 182 4.90 -21.23 0.03
C ILE A 182 4.63 -19.74 0.21
N GLY A 183 5.66 -18.93 0.45
CA GLY A 183 5.53 -17.48 0.56
C GLY A 183 4.92 -16.84 -0.68
N LEU A 184 5.33 -17.26 -1.85
CA LEU A 184 4.75 -16.82 -3.12
C LEU A 184 3.28 -17.26 -3.26
N ALA A 185 2.95 -18.49 -2.87
CA ALA A 185 1.57 -18.98 -2.91
C ALA A 185 0.65 -18.18 -1.97
N LEU A 186 1.11 -17.89 -0.75
CA LEU A 186 0.37 -17.01 0.18
C LEU A 186 0.18 -15.61 -0.39
N LEU A 187 1.23 -15.03 -0.99
CA LEU A 187 1.16 -13.74 -1.65
C LEU A 187 0.10 -13.74 -2.77
N VAL A 188 0.14 -14.73 -3.66
CA VAL A 188 -0.83 -14.88 -4.75
C VAL A 188 -2.25 -15.01 -4.20
N ALA A 189 -2.48 -15.85 -3.18
CA ALA A 189 -3.79 -16.04 -2.58
C ALA A 189 -4.33 -14.74 -1.94
N ILE A 190 -3.49 -13.96 -1.27
CA ILE A 190 -3.87 -12.69 -0.65
C ILE A 190 -4.07 -11.58 -1.69
N VAL A 191 -3.24 -11.52 -2.74
CA VAL A 191 -3.37 -10.53 -3.83
C VAL A 191 -4.62 -10.79 -4.69
N LEU A 192 -4.99 -12.06 -4.92
CA LEU A 192 -6.18 -12.40 -5.67
C LEU A 192 -7.49 -12.13 -4.91
N HIS A 193 -7.47 -12.16 -3.58
CA HIS A 193 -8.66 -11.92 -2.77
C HIS A 193 -9.32 -10.54 -3.04
N PRO A 194 -8.60 -9.38 -3.07
CA PRO A 194 -9.19 -8.08 -3.43
C PRO A 194 -9.76 -8.01 -4.86
N VAL A 195 -9.33 -8.90 -5.75
CA VAL A 195 -9.88 -9.01 -7.11
C VAL A 195 -11.26 -9.68 -7.07
N ALA A 196 -11.44 -10.70 -6.21
CA ALA A 196 -12.71 -11.40 -6.02
C ALA A 196 -13.67 -10.57 -5.11
N PHE A 197 -13.12 -9.98 -4.04
CA PHE A 197 -13.84 -9.21 -3.03
C PHE A 197 -13.27 -7.80 -2.91
N PRO A 198 -13.69 -6.82 -3.76
CA PRO A 198 -13.08 -5.51 -3.87
C PRO A 198 -13.28 -4.67 -2.61
N LEU A 199 -12.25 -4.55 -1.79
CA LEU A 199 -12.25 -3.83 -0.53
C LEU A 199 -11.03 -2.91 -0.42
N ARG A 200 -11.25 -1.69 0.07
CA ARG A 200 -10.15 -0.71 0.18
C ARG A 200 -9.01 -1.17 1.09
N VAL A 201 -9.32 -1.80 2.21
CA VAL A 201 -8.32 -2.20 3.22
C VAL A 201 -7.53 -3.43 2.77
N SER A 202 -8.19 -4.41 2.12
CA SER A 202 -7.55 -5.65 1.69
C SER A 202 -6.45 -5.43 0.64
N ARG A 203 -6.59 -4.41 -0.20
CA ARG A 203 -5.55 -4.07 -1.17
C ARG A 203 -4.25 -3.56 -0.52
N TRP A 204 -4.35 -2.78 0.58
CA TRP A 204 -3.17 -2.33 1.32
C TRP A 204 -2.46 -3.48 2.02
N ALA A 205 -3.23 -4.41 2.60
CA ALA A 205 -2.68 -5.62 3.21
C ALA A 205 -1.93 -6.49 2.18
N ALA A 206 -2.52 -6.69 0.99
CA ALA A 206 -1.88 -7.41 -0.11
C ALA A 206 -0.59 -6.72 -0.60
N THR A 207 -0.62 -5.39 -0.71
CA THR A 207 0.54 -4.62 -1.13
C THR A 207 1.67 -4.69 -0.10
N LEU A 208 1.34 -4.60 1.19
CA LEU A 208 2.34 -4.70 2.26
C LEU A 208 2.99 -6.09 2.29
N LEU A 209 2.21 -7.15 2.09
CA LEU A 209 2.76 -8.51 1.96
C LEU A 209 3.65 -8.65 0.72
N ALA A 210 3.30 -8.02 -0.41
CA ALA A 210 4.15 -8.03 -1.60
C ALA A 210 5.51 -7.37 -1.33
N LEU A 211 5.52 -6.24 -0.61
CA LEU A 211 6.75 -5.54 -0.22
C LEU A 211 7.61 -6.37 0.73
N THR A 212 7.01 -7.00 1.74
CA THR A 212 7.74 -7.88 2.67
C THR A 212 8.29 -9.10 1.97
N THR A 213 7.54 -9.72 1.07
CA THR A 213 8.00 -10.87 0.29
C THR A 213 9.19 -10.50 -0.60
N TYR A 214 9.12 -9.34 -1.25
CA TYR A 214 10.23 -8.84 -2.08
C TYR A 214 11.45 -8.45 -1.23
N GLY A 215 11.24 -7.74 -0.12
CA GLY A 215 12.30 -7.37 0.80
C GLY A 215 13.01 -8.59 1.39
N ARG A 216 12.25 -9.66 1.69
CA ARG A 216 12.83 -10.93 2.15
C ARG A 216 13.69 -11.59 1.06
N TRP A 217 13.25 -11.58 -0.20
CA TRP A 217 14.04 -12.10 -1.32
C TRP A 217 15.36 -11.35 -1.49
N LEU A 218 15.35 -10.01 -1.37
CA LEU A 218 16.56 -9.20 -1.37
C LEU A 218 17.51 -9.59 -0.22
N ALA A 219 16.97 -9.67 1.00
CA ALA A 219 17.74 -10.00 2.20
C ALA A 219 18.34 -11.40 2.14
N ASP A 220 17.56 -12.41 1.76
CA ASP A 220 18.03 -13.79 1.58
C ASP A 220 19.15 -13.87 0.53
N THR A 221 19.04 -13.10 -0.57
CA THR A 221 20.07 -13.07 -1.61
C THR A 221 21.34 -12.38 -1.12
N ALA A 222 21.23 -11.26 -0.39
CA ALA A 222 22.38 -10.54 0.14
C ALA A 222 23.16 -11.41 1.13
N GLU A 223 22.48 -12.08 2.06
CA GLU A 223 23.09 -12.95 3.06
C GLU A 223 23.75 -14.18 2.42
N THR A 224 23.06 -14.85 1.48
CA THR A 224 23.59 -16.04 0.77
C THR A 224 24.88 -15.75 0.02
N LEU A 225 25.05 -14.51 -0.46
CA LEU A 225 26.24 -14.06 -1.17
C LEU A 225 27.32 -13.52 -0.24
N GLY A 226 27.05 -13.39 1.06
CA GLY A 226 27.92 -12.70 2.00
C GLY A 226 28.19 -11.25 1.58
N ALA A 227 27.13 -10.57 1.10
CA ALA A 227 27.23 -9.19 0.63
C ALA A 227 27.66 -8.28 1.78
N ASN A 228 28.62 -7.40 1.52
CA ASN A 228 28.99 -6.35 2.46
C ASN A 228 27.87 -5.30 2.56
N ASP A 229 27.98 -4.41 3.54
CA ASP A 229 26.96 -3.39 3.80
C ASP A 229 26.69 -2.51 2.58
N ASP A 230 27.74 -2.14 1.81
CA ASP A 230 27.61 -1.30 0.61
C ASP A 230 26.82 -2.00 -0.48
N LEU A 231 27.11 -3.29 -0.74
CA LEU A 231 26.38 -4.06 -1.74
C LEU A 231 24.94 -4.30 -1.32
N SER A 232 24.71 -4.58 -0.04
CA SER A 232 23.36 -4.76 0.53
C SER A 232 22.52 -3.49 0.40
N LEU A 233 23.12 -2.33 0.68
CA LEU A 233 22.48 -1.02 0.53
C LEU A 233 22.17 -0.72 -0.95
N ALA A 234 23.11 -0.99 -1.86
CA ALA A 234 22.90 -0.84 -3.29
C ALA A 234 21.76 -1.73 -3.81
N MET A 235 21.74 -3.00 -3.39
CA MET A 235 20.68 -3.95 -3.73
C MET A 235 19.31 -3.44 -3.25
N ALA A 236 19.23 -2.95 -2.02
CA ALA A 236 18.00 -2.42 -1.47
C ALA A 236 17.55 -1.15 -2.24
N ALA A 237 18.44 -0.18 -2.43
CA ALA A 237 18.14 1.07 -3.12
C ALA A 237 17.68 0.83 -4.56
N LEU A 238 18.45 0.10 -5.35
CA LEU A 238 18.15 -0.20 -6.76
C LEU A 238 16.94 -1.13 -6.90
N GLY A 239 16.85 -2.16 -6.07
CA GLY A 239 15.74 -3.09 -6.08
C GLY A 239 14.40 -2.41 -5.79
N PHE A 240 14.33 -1.62 -4.74
CA PHE A 240 13.10 -0.86 -4.43
C PHE A 240 12.84 0.28 -5.41
N ALA A 241 13.87 0.88 -6.05
CA ALA A 241 13.67 1.86 -7.12
C ALA A 241 13.06 1.19 -8.37
N GLY A 242 13.59 0.03 -8.76
CA GLY A 242 13.02 -0.77 -9.85
C GLY A 242 11.58 -1.20 -9.55
N LEU A 243 11.31 -1.66 -8.32
CA LEU A 243 9.97 -2.04 -7.87
C LEU A 243 9.02 -0.84 -7.88
N ALA A 244 9.44 0.32 -7.35
CA ALA A 244 8.63 1.54 -7.39
C ALA A 244 8.30 1.94 -8.83
N GLY A 245 9.27 1.91 -9.72
CA GLY A 245 9.07 2.14 -11.15
C GLY A 245 8.06 1.17 -11.76
N LEU A 246 8.18 -0.12 -11.47
CA LEU A 246 7.24 -1.15 -11.90
C LEU A 246 5.82 -0.84 -11.41
N LEU A 247 5.66 -0.59 -10.11
CA LEU A 247 4.36 -0.34 -9.47
C LEU A 247 3.67 0.92 -10.02
N ILE A 248 4.42 1.99 -10.26
CA ILE A 248 3.90 3.25 -10.83
C ILE A 248 3.28 3.01 -12.22
N GLN A 249 3.85 2.11 -12.99
CA GLN A 249 3.48 1.88 -14.38
C GLN A 249 2.34 0.87 -14.57
N THR A 250 2.09 -0.02 -13.61
CA THR A 250 1.18 -1.17 -13.74
C THR A 250 -0.21 -0.82 -14.24
N ALA A 251 -0.88 0.17 -13.62
CA ALA A 251 -2.23 0.56 -14.04
C ALA A 251 -2.22 1.27 -15.40
N ALA A 252 -1.19 2.08 -15.70
CA ALA A 252 -1.10 2.78 -16.97
C ALA A 252 -0.93 1.81 -18.15
N ILE A 253 -0.09 0.80 -17.99
CA ILE A 253 0.09 -0.25 -19.01
C ILE A 253 -1.18 -1.07 -19.17
N SER A 254 -1.81 -1.47 -18.06
CA SER A 254 -3.08 -2.20 -18.11
C SER A 254 -4.16 -1.39 -18.85
N ASP A 255 -4.26 -0.08 -18.60
CA ASP A 255 -5.18 0.82 -19.29
C ASP A 255 -4.89 0.91 -20.79
N LEU A 256 -3.61 0.93 -21.20
CA LEU A 256 -3.22 0.98 -22.61
C LEU A 256 -3.53 -0.34 -23.33
N PHE A 257 -3.31 -1.49 -22.68
CA PHE A 257 -3.66 -2.79 -23.25
C PHE A 257 -5.18 -2.98 -23.37
N VAL A 258 -5.96 -2.55 -22.40
CA VAL A 258 -7.43 -2.65 -22.43
C VAL A 258 -8.04 -1.72 -23.48
N LYS A 259 -7.46 -0.55 -23.72
CA LYS A 259 -7.89 0.32 -24.84
C LYS A 259 -7.69 -0.31 -26.21
N TRP A 260 -6.81 -1.27 -26.30
CA TRP A 260 -6.52 -2.01 -27.54
C TRP A 260 -7.50 -3.17 -27.75
N SER A 261 -8.05 -3.75 -26.68
CA SER A 261 -9.16 -4.71 -26.73
C SER A 261 -10.49 -3.95 -26.59
N SER A 262 -11.43 -4.20 -27.47
CA SER A 262 -12.67 -3.43 -27.67
C SER A 262 -13.66 -3.37 -26.49
N ASP A 263 -13.42 -4.10 -25.40
CA ASP A 263 -14.26 -4.11 -24.20
C ASP A 263 -13.59 -3.34 -23.06
N TYR A 264 -14.02 -2.08 -22.88
CA TYR A 264 -13.54 -1.21 -21.81
C TYR A 264 -14.34 -1.49 -20.52
N PRO A 265 -13.81 -2.18 -19.51
CA PRO A 265 -14.53 -2.38 -18.26
C PRO A 265 -14.63 -1.06 -17.49
N ASP A 266 -15.82 -0.80 -16.98
CA ASP A 266 -16.13 0.37 -16.18
C ASP A 266 -15.16 0.50 -15.00
N ARG A 267 -14.47 1.65 -14.84
CA ARG A 267 -13.40 1.89 -13.85
C ARG A 267 -13.85 1.74 -12.38
N GLY A 268 -15.15 1.59 -12.13
CA GLY A 268 -15.73 1.41 -10.80
C GLY A 268 -15.57 0.00 -10.20
N HIS A 269 -15.13 -1.01 -10.96
CA HIS A 269 -15.08 -2.39 -10.49
C HIS A 269 -13.73 -2.78 -9.88
N GLY A 270 -13.79 -3.60 -8.85
CA GLY A 270 -12.72 -3.92 -7.90
C GLY A 270 -11.37 -4.38 -8.45
N ARG A 271 -11.31 -4.89 -9.67
CA ARG A 271 -10.07 -5.31 -10.33
C ARG A 271 -9.06 -4.16 -10.43
N TRP A 272 -9.52 -2.97 -10.76
CA TRP A 272 -8.69 -1.79 -10.94
C TRP A 272 -8.27 -1.13 -9.62
N LEU A 273 -9.00 -1.38 -8.54
CA LEU A 273 -8.64 -0.86 -7.22
C LEU A 273 -7.27 -1.38 -6.74
N MET A 274 -6.93 -2.63 -7.05
CA MET A 274 -5.61 -3.20 -6.70
C MET A 274 -4.50 -2.50 -7.47
N LEU A 275 -4.66 -2.31 -8.79
CA LEU A 275 -3.67 -1.64 -9.63
C LEU A 275 -3.41 -0.19 -9.20
N HIS A 276 -4.45 0.55 -8.82
CA HIS A 276 -4.29 1.91 -8.28
C HIS A 276 -3.57 1.92 -6.93
N SER A 277 -3.81 0.92 -6.06
CA SER A 277 -3.06 0.83 -4.80
C SER A 277 -1.57 0.54 -5.03
N LEU A 278 -1.25 -0.28 -6.01
CA LEU A 278 0.14 -0.52 -6.41
C LEU A 278 0.80 0.77 -6.90
N GLN A 279 0.10 1.57 -7.70
CA GLN A 279 0.60 2.89 -8.11
C GLN A 279 0.84 3.82 -6.92
N ASP A 280 -0.13 3.94 -6.02
CA ASP A 280 0.00 4.76 -4.81
C ASP A 280 1.23 4.35 -3.98
N THR A 281 1.41 3.04 -3.82
CA THR A 281 2.58 2.48 -3.11
C THR A 281 3.88 2.78 -3.85
N GLY A 282 3.90 2.66 -5.19
CA GLY A 282 5.06 3.00 -5.99
C GLY A 282 5.50 4.47 -5.81
N PHE A 283 4.55 5.41 -5.80
CA PHE A 283 4.83 6.82 -5.51
C PHE A 283 5.35 7.04 -4.10
N ALA A 284 4.79 6.36 -3.09
CA ALA A 284 5.25 6.47 -1.72
C ALA A 284 6.68 5.95 -1.54
N ILE A 285 6.99 4.77 -2.11
CA ILE A 285 8.34 4.19 -2.07
C ILE A 285 9.33 5.11 -2.79
N LEU A 286 8.98 5.59 -3.98
CA LEU A 286 9.86 6.46 -4.75
C LEU A 286 10.17 7.75 -4.00
N ALA A 287 9.17 8.41 -3.41
CA ALA A 287 9.38 9.61 -2.61
C ALA A 287 10.33 9.37 -1.42
N ALA A 288 10.15 8.26 -0.71
CA ALA A 288 11.02 7.88 0.40
C ALA A 288 12.45 7.59 -0.09
N LEU A 289 12.60 6.83 -1.17
CA LEU A 289 13.90 6.50 -1.76
C LEU A 289 14.67 7.74 -2.21
N LEU A 290 14.00 8.69 -2.86
CA LEU A 290 14.66 9.93 -3.31
C LEU A 290 15.23 10.74 -2.14
N VAL A 291 14.51 10.78 -1.01
CA VAL A 291 15.01 11.42 0.22
C VAL A 291 16.16 10.60 0.82
N LEU A 292 16.01 9.27 0.92
CA LEU A 292 17.04 8.39 1.46
C LEU A 292 18.32 8.40 0.60
N THR A 293 18.18 8.44 -0.72
CA THR A 293 19.33 8.56 -1.65
C THR A 293 20.08 9.87 -1.44
N LEU A 294 19.35 10.95 -1.13
CA LEU A 294 19.98 12.25 -0.84
C LEU A 294 20.71 12.22 0.51
N VAL A 295 20.08 11.65 1.55
CA VAL A 295 20.65 11.55 2.90
C VAL A 295 21.83 10.59 2.95
N GLY A 296 21.72 9.42 2.32
CA GLY A 296 22.73 8.36 2.29
C GLY A 296 23.60 8.38 1.04
N SER A 297 23.76 9.53 0.38
CA SER A 297 24.53 9.61 -0.87
C SER A 297 25.99 9.19 -0.70
N SER A 298 26.61 9.48 0.45
CA SER A 298 27.97 9.09 0.77
C SER A 298 28.14 7.57 0.94
N GLU A 299 27.15 6.91 1.52
CA GLU A 299 27.16 5.46 1.70
C GLU A 299 26.97 4.71 0.38
N LEU A 300 26.25 5.32 -0.55
CA LEU A 300 26.00 4.76 -1.88
C LEU A 300 27.15 5.01 -2.86
N GLU A 301 28.05 5.93 -2.58
CA GLU A 301 29.17 6.30 -3.45
C GLU A 301 30.14 5.13 -3.65
N ASP A 302 30.44 4.38 -2.59
CA ASP A 302 31.34 3.22 -2.61
C ASP A 302 30.67 1.95 -3.15
N SER A 303 29.38 1.99 -3.45
CA SER A 303 28.59 0.84 -3.86
C SER A 303 28.85 0.46 -5.33
N ARG A 304 28.94 -0.84 -5.61
CA ARG A 304 29.19 -1.37 -6.95
C ARG A 304 27.88 -1.59 -7.72
N LEU A 305 27.42 -0.58 -8.46
CA LEU A 305 26.22 -0.66 -9.30
C LEU A 305 26.18 -1.92 -10.17
N ALA A 306 27.28 -2.23 -10.86
CA ALA A 306 27.33 -3.36 -11.79
C ALA A 306 27.11 -4.71 -11.09
N GLU A 307 27.68 -4.89 -9.90
CA GLU A 307 27.47 -6.11 -9.10
C GLU A 307 26.03 -6.24 -8.65
N ALA A 308 25.44 -5.18 -8.08
CA ALA A 308 24.06 -5.18 -7.61
C ALA A 308 23.05 -5.48 -8.73
N VAL A 309 23.23 -4.90 -9.92
CA VAL A 309 22.31 -5.10 -11.06
C VAL A 309 22.43 -6.51 -11.65
N MET A 310 23.55 -7.18 -11.53
CA MET A 310 23.69 -8.57 -11.99
C MET A 310 22.96 -9.59 -11.10
N LEU A 311 22.56 -9.20 -9.89
CA LEU A 311 21.85 -10.08 -8.99
C LEU A 311 20.37 -10.22 -9.38
N ALA A 312 19.88 -11.46 -9.37
CA ALA A 312 18.54 -11.79 -9.86
C ALA A 312 17.41 -10.92 -9.29
N PRO A 313 17.30 -10.64 -7.96
CA PRO A 313 16.20 -9.86 -7.43
C PRO A 313 16.25 -8.39 -7.84
N VAL A 314 17.44 -7.85 -8.15
CA VAL A 314 17.62 -6.46 -8.56
C VAL A 314 17.49 -6.33 -10.07
N GLY A 315 18.28 -7.11 -10.82
CA GLY A 315 18.33 -7.04 -12.27
C GLY A 315 17.00 -7.38 -12.94
N ALA A 316 16.30 -8.41 -12.46
CA ALA A 316 15.00 -8.79 -13.02
C ALA A 316 13.93 -7.68 -12.85
N ILE A 317 13.87 -7.05 -11.68
CA ILE A 317 12.90 -5.99 -11.41
C ILE A 317 13.23 -4.72 -12.19
N ILE A 318 14.52 -4.33 -12.26
CA ILE A 318 14.96 -3.19 -13.07
C ILE A 318 14.68 -3.44 -14.56
N LEU A 319 15.05 -4.62 -15.07
CA LEU A 319 14.80 -4.98 -16.47
C LEU A 319 13.30 -4.93 -16.79
N LEU A 320 12.47 -5.52 -15.93
CA LEU A 320 11.02 -5.51 -16.11
C LEU A 320 10.47 -4.06 -16.08
N SER A 321 10.94 -3.22 -15.14
CA SER A 321 10.56 -1.82 -15.06
C SER A 321 10.95 -1.05 -16.34
N LEU A 322 12.17 -1.26 -16.86
CA LEU A 322 12.63 -0.62 -18.09
C LEU A 322 11.87 -1.10 -19.32
N VAL A 323 11.60 -2.40 -19.43
CA VAL A 323 10.77 -2.97 -20.52
C VAL A 323 9.35 -2.37 -20.49
N MET A 324 8.76 -2.27 -19.30
CA MET A 324 7.45 -1.62 -19.16
C MET A 324 7.51 -0.14 -19.51
N THR A 325 8.57 0.58 -19.14
CA THR A 325 8.78 1.98 -19.52
C THR A 325 8.85 2.13 -21.04
N ALA A 326 9.68 1.31 -21.70
CA ALA A 326 9.83 1.33 -23.15
C ALA A 326 8.50 1.00 -23.87
N ALA A 327 7.84 -0.08 -23.44
CA ALA A 327 6.53 -0.45 -23.97
C ALA A 327 5.48 0.66 -23.76
N GLY A 328 5.47 1.26 -22.57
CA GLY A 328 4.57 2.35 -22.22
C GLY A 328 4.78 3.60 -23.08
N PHE A 329 6.02 4.00 -23.33
CA PHE A 329 6.33 5.09 -24.26
C PHE A 329 5.89 4.76 -25.69
N LEU A 330 6.14 3.54 -26.16
CA LEU A 330 5.73 3.09 -27.49
C LEU A 330 4.20 3.06 -27.63
N LEU A 331 3.47 2.53 -26.66
CA LEU A 331 2.01 2.45 -26.69
C LEU A 331 1.32 3.81 -26.49
N SER A 332 1.99 4.77 -25.89
CA SER A 332 1.44 6.11 -25.58
C SER A 332 1.66 7.15 -26.69
N PHE A 333 1.98 6.74 -27.93
CA PHE A 333 2.24 7.67 -29.03
C PHE A 333 1.08 8.67 -29.29
N LYS A 334 -0.16 8.22 -29.08
CA LYS A 334 -1.38 9.02 -29.32
C LYS A 334 -1.84 9.84 -28.11
N THR A 335 -1.33 9.57 -26.90
CA THR A 335 -1.78 10.20 -25.66
C THR A 335 -0.60 10.62 -24.80
N ALA A 336 -0.46 11.94 -24.57
CA ALA A 336 0.66 12.47 -23.78
C ALA A 336 0.56 12.16 -22.27
N LYS A 337 -0.65 11.97 -21.75
CA LYS A 337 -0.88 11.83 -20.30
C LYS A 337 -0.14 10.64 -19.65
N PRO A 338 -0.13 9.41 -20.20
CA PRO A 338 0.59 8.29 -19.59
C PRO A 338 2.12 8.44 -19.58
N ARG A 339 2.68 9.25 -20.50
CA ARG A 339 4.14 9.48 -20.56
C ARG A 339 4.72 10.07 -19.28
N TRP A 340 3.93 10.85 -18.54
CA TRP A 340 4.35 11.40 -17.26
C TRP A 340 4.65 10.33 -16.22
N LEU A 341 3.85 9.24 -16.18
CA LEU A 341 4.08 8.11 -15.27
C LEU A 341 5.36 7.36 -15.65
N PHE A 342 5.55 7.08 -16.95
CA PHE A 342 6.75 6.41 -17.43
C PHE A 342 8.00 7.27 -17.23
N GLY A 343 7.90 8.58 -17.47
CA GLY A 343 8.96 9.54 -17.22
C GLY A 343 9.34 9.60 -15.73
N THR A 344 8.34 9.62 -14.84
CA THR A 344 8.58 9.63 -13.39
C THR A 344 9.27 8.35 -12.91
N ALA A 345 8.84 7.18 -13.41
CA ALA A 345 9.46 5.90 -13.08
C ALA A 345 10.93 5.85 -13.52
N LEU A 346 11.21 6.27 -14.76
CA LEU A 346 12.57 6.31 -15.29
C LEU A 346 13.44 7.30 -14.55
N ALA A 347 12.96 8.53 -14.33
CA ALA A 347 13.68 9.55 -13.58
C ALA A 347 14.02 9.09 -12.16
N GLY A 348 13.09 8.41 -11.50
CA GLY A 348 13.31 7.84 -10.17
C GLY A 348 14.44 6.82 -10.16
N LEU A 349 14.42 5.86 -11.09
CA LEU A 349 15.48 4.85 -11.19
C LEU A 349 16.85 5.48 -11.46
N VAL A 350 16.91 6.43 -12.40
CA VAL A 350 18.17 7.15 -12.74
C VAL A 350 18.68 7.92 -11.53
N THR A 351 17.81 8.61 -10.81
CA THR A 351 18.20 9.40 -9.63
C THR A 351 18.79 8.53 -8.54
N VAL A 352 18.17 7.38 -8.24
CA VAL A 352 18.67 6.44 -7.21
C VAL A 352 20.00 5.79 -7.62
N ALA A 353 20.21 5.56 -8.91
CA ALA A 353 21.48 5.02 -9.42
C ALA A 353 22.62 6.09 -9.49
N THR A 354 22.27 7.37 -9.45
CA THR A 354 23.25 8.45 -9.67
C THR A 354 24.42 8.49 -8.68
N PRO A 355 24.23 8.34 -7.34
CA PRO A 355 25.34 8.34 -6.40
C PRO A 355 26.41 7.30 -6.72
N MET A 356 26.01 6.13 -7.20
CA MET A 356 26.89 5.01 -7.55
C MET A 356 27.67 5.24 -8.86
N LEU A 357 27.20 6.16 -9.71
CA LEU A 357 27.82 6.47 -11.00
C LEU A 357 28.60 7.78 -10.96
N LEU A 358 28.07 8.78 -10.31
CA LEU A 358 28.58 10.15 -10.26
C LEU A 358 28.42 10.68 -8.83
N PRO A 359 29.46 10.53 -8.00
CA PRO A 359 29.45 10.96 -6.60
C PRO A 359 29.58 12.50 -6.50
N ASN A 360 28.57 13.22 -6.95
CA ASN A 360 28.50 14.67 -6.90
C ASN A 360 27.20 15.13 -6.26
N ILE A 361 27.30 15.64 -5.05
CA ILE A 361 26.14 16.06 -4.24
C ILE A 361 25.23 17.07 -4.95
N ILE A 362 25.80 17.95 -5.82
CA ILE A 362 25.01 18.94 -6.55
C ILE A 362 24.14 18.22 -7.60
N VAL A 363 24.71 17.24 -8.32
CA VAL A 363 23.98 16.45 -9.32
C VAL A 363 22.92 15.60 -8.66
N ILE A 364 23.26 14.91 -7.57
CA ILE A 364 22.35 14.06 -6.81
C ILE A 364 21.18 14.91 -6.28
N SER A 365 21.46 16.05 -5.64
CA SER A 365 20.44 16.95 -5.11
C SER A 365 19.55 17.52 -6.23
N GLY A 366 20.15 17.93 -7.34
CA GLY A 366 19.41 18.48 -8.48
C GLY A 366 18.46 17.45 -9.11
N LEU A 367 18.91 16.19 -9.29
CA LEU A 367 18.10 15.12 -9.83
C LEU A 367 17.01 14.70 -8.84
N SER A 368 17.30 14.58 -7.54
CA SER A 368 16.31 14.23 -6.51
C SER A 368 15.21 15.29 -6.44
N LEU A 369 15.54 16.55 -6.37
CA LEU A 369 14.56 17.65 -6.38
C LEU A 369 13.78 17.69 -7.70
N GLY A 370 14.45 17.52 -8.84
CA GLY A 370 13.80 17.48 -10.15
C GLY A 370 12.80 16.34 -10.27
N THR A 371 13.15 15.15 -9.79
CA THR A 371 12.27 13.98 -9.80
C THR A 371 11.08 14.15 -8.83
N LEU A 372 11.29 14.72 -7.65
CA LEU A 372 10.20 15.05 -6.72
C LEU A 372 9.23 16.11 -7.30
N ILE A 373 9.74 17.10 -8.02
CA ILE A 373 8.92 18.07 -8.76
C ILE A 373 8.12 17.35 -9.86
N LEU A 374 8.76 16.45 -10.61
CA LEU A 374 8.09 15.64 -11.63
C LEU A 374 6.96 14.79 -11.02
N MET A 375 7.16 14.23 -9.83
CA MET A 375 6.12 13.51 -9.07
C MET A 375 4.93 14.43 -8.73
N CYS A 376 5.19 15.65 -8.25
CA CYS A 376 4.14 16.63 -7.98
C CYS A 376 3.35 16.99 -9.25
N MET A 377 4.05 17.20 -10.36
CA MET A 377 3.42 17.48 -11.66
C MET A 377 2.56 16.31 -12.13
N THR A 378 3.08 15.07 -12.03
CA THR A 378 2.35 13.87 -12.39
C THR A 378 1.09 13.70 -11.52
N GLY A 379 1.19 13.90 -10.20
CA GLY A 379 0.05 13.89 -9.30
C GLY A 379 -1.02 14.93 -9.67
N THR A 380 -0.60 16.13 -10.03
CA THR A 380 -1.50 17.21 -10.47
C THR A 380 -2.19 16.89 -11.80
N ILE A 381 -1.46 16.35 -12.79
CA ILE A 381 -2.00 15.98 -14.11
C ILE A 381 -3.05 14.86 -13.98
N TYR A 382 -2.83 13.94 -13.05
CA TYR A 382 -3.77 12.85 -12.77
C TYR A 382 -4.86 13.22 -11.76
N ASN A 383 -4.82 14.44 -11.21
CA ASN A 383 -5.72 14.90 -10.13
C ASN A 383 -5.73 13.92 -8.94
N ASN A 384 -4.56 13.41 -8.59
CA ASN A 384 -4.38 12.49 -7.47
C ASN A 384 -3.68 13.20 -6.32
N ALA A 385 -4.45 13.52 -5.27
CA ALA A 385 -3.95 14.24 -4.11
C ALA A 385 -2.86 13.46 -3.34
N PHE A 386 -2.93 12.11 -3.33
CA PHE A 386 -1.95 11.29 -2.63
C PHE A 386 -0.57 11.36 -3.29
N TRP A 387 -0.49 11.25 -4.62
CA TRP A 387 0.78 11.35 -5.34
C TRP A 387 1.41 12.73 -5.20
N THR A 388 0.55 13.75 -5.28
CA THR A 388 0.99 15.14 -5.05
C THR A 388 1.52 15.33 -3.64
N LEU A 389 0.84 14.73 -2.63
CA LEU A 389 1.28 14.78 -1.22
C LEU A 389 2.64 14.06 -1.03
N CYS A 390 2.84 12.89 -1.66
CA CYS A 390 4.12 12.18 -1.63
C CYS A 390 5.26 13.05 -2.20
N GLY A 391 5.02 13.70 -3.34
CA GLY A 391 5.99 14.61 -3.94
C GLY A 391 6.31 15.82 -3.05
N TYR A 392 5.30 16.49 -2.51
CA TYR A 392 5.50 17.63 -1.59
C TYR A 392 6.16 17.20 -0.27
N GLY A 393 5.77 16.05 0.29
CA GLY A 393 6.40 15.51 1.49
C GLY A 393 7.88 15.21 1.27
N GLY A 394 8.21 14.58 0.13
CA GLY A 394 9.59 14.33 -0.27
C GLY A 394 10.38 15.63 -0.48
N LEU A 395 9.81 16.63 -1.19
CA LEU A 395 10.43 17.94 -1.35
C LEU A 395 10.70 18.63 -0.02
N THR A 396 9.74 18.61 0.90
CA THR A 396 9.90 19.19 2.23
C THR A 396 11.01 18.49 3.01
N ALA A 397 11.05 17.16 2.99
CA ALA A 397 12.08 16.37 3.67
C ALA A 397 13.47 16.64 3.06
N ALA A 398 13.59 16.62 1.74
CA ALA A 398 14.84 16.91 1.04
C ALA A 398 15.34 18.33 1.33
N PHE A 399 14.41 19.29 1.37
CA PHE A 399 14.71 20.67 1.71
C PHE A 399 15.22 20.81 3.14
N LEU A 400 14.55 20.18 4.11
CA LEU A 400 14.97 20.23 5.52
C LEU A 400 16.34 19.58 5.71
N TRP A 401 16.64 18.50 5.00
CA TRP A 401 17.94 17.86 5.03
C TRP A 401 19.04 18.73 4.44
N LEU A 402 18.82 19.31 3.25
CA LEU A 402 19.76 20.26 2.63
C LEU A 402 20.02 21.46 3.52
N LEU A 403 18.99 21.95 4.20
CA LEU A 403 19.11 23.01 5.19
C LEU A 403 20.03 22.60 6.34
N GLN A 404 19.87 21.38 6.87
CA GLN A 404 20.68 20.87 7.96
C GLN A 404 22.15 20.74 7.56
N VAL A 405 22.43 20.26 6.36
CA VAL A 405 23.81 20.08 5.86
C VAL A 405 24.49 21.43 5.58
N THR A 406 23.72 22.44 5.16
CA THR A 406 24.27 23.79 4.82
C THR A 406 24.39 24.72 6.01
N ILE A 407 23.94 24.34 7.20
CA ILE A 407 23.94 25.14 8.46
C ILE A 407 25.34 25.47 9.01
N GLY A 408 26.42 25.31 8.25
CA GLY A 408 27.76 25.69 8.66
C GLY A 408 28.03 27.21 8.78
N SER A 409 27.22 28.10 8.18
CA SER A 409 27.33 29.56 8.30
C SER A 409 25.98 30.26 8.21
N LEU A 410 25.73 31.25 9.08
CA LEU A 410 24.51 32.08 9.09
C LEU A 410 24.25 32.80 7.74
N LEU A 411 25.29 33.08 6.99
CA LEU A 411 25.20 33.73 5.66
C LEU A 411 24.68 32.75 4.61
N GLY A 412 25.11 31.49 4.66
CA GLY A 412 24.62 30.42 3.78
C GLY A 412 23.13 30.12 3.97
N GLN A 413 22.67 30.17 5.23
CA GLN A 413 21.25 29.98 5.56
C GLN A 413 20.33 31.02 4.93
N SER A 414 20.70 32.31 5.01
CA SER A 414 19.86 33.38 4.48
C SER A 414 19.75 33.31 2.96
N LEU A 415 20.86 33.01 2.28
CA LEU A 415 20.89 32.87 0.80
C LEU A 415 20.08 31.61 0.38
N PHE A 416 20.20 30.52 1.12
CA PHE A 416 19.46 29.30 0.86
C PHE A 416 17.94 29.50 1.01
N PHE A 417 17.48 30.13 2.11
CA PHE A 417 16.06 30.46 2.30
C PHE A 417 15.53 31.38 1.20
N LEU A 418 16.34 32.33 0.75
CA LEU A 418 15.97 33.21 -0.36
C LEU A 418 15.78 32.43 -1.66
N VAL A 419 16.77 31.62 -2.05
CA VAL A 419 16.71 30.81 -3.29
C VAL A 419 15.57 29.79 -3.23
N ALA A 420 15.44 29.08 -2.13
CA ALA A 420 14.37 28.10 -1.95
C ALA A 420 12.98 28.74 -1.94
N GLY A 421 12.84 29.90 -1.30
CA GLY A 421 11.60 30.68 -1.34
C GLY A 421 11.24 31.13 -2.75
N ILE A 422 12.21 31.60 -3.53
CA ILE A 422 12.01 31.98 -4.94
C ILE A 422 11.61 30.75 -5.78
N VAL A 423 12.26 29.61 -5.61
CA VAL A 423 11.94 28.37 -6.32
C VAL A 423 10.53 27.88 -5.99
N LEU A 424 10.15 27.85 -4.70
CA LEU A 424 8.81 27.46 -4.26
C LEU A 424 7.73 28.40 -4.79
N LEU A 425 7.97 29.72 -4.78
CA LEU A 425 7.06 30.71 -5.36
C LEU A 425 6.96 30.56 -6.89
N GLY A 426 8.08 30.31 -7.56
CA GLY A 426 8.09 30.01 -8.99
C GLY A 426 7.31 28.75 -9.34
N MET A 427 7.45 27.69 -8.55
CA MET A 427 6.68 26.45 -8.73
C MET A 427 5.19 26.67 -8.46
N ALA A 428 4.82 27.38 -7.40
CA ALA A 428 3.42 27.71 -7.11
C ALA A 428 2.81 28.55 -8.25
N PHE A 429 3.55 29.50 -8.80
CA PHE A 429 3.12 30.30 -9.94
C PHE A 429 3.00 29.46 -11.22
N ALA A 430 3.96 28.60 -11.51
CA ALA A 430 3.90 27.70 -12.65
C ALA A 430 2.73 26.71 -12.54
N ALA A 431 2.51 26.11 -11.35
CA ALA A 431 1.39 25.21 -11.09
C ALA A 431 0.03 25.92 -11.28
N THR A 432 -0.13 27.13 -10.75
CA THR A 432 -1.36 27.92 -10.91
C THR A 432 -1.61 28.31 -12.36
N ARG A 433 -0.57 28.67 -13.10
CA ARG A 433 -0.67 29.03 -14.53
C ARG A 433 -1.02 27.79 -15.38
N PHE A 434 -0.45 26.64 -15.07
CA PHE A 434 -0.75 25.37 -15.75
C PHE A 434 -2.20 24.92 -15.50
N LEU A 435 -2.68 25.00 -14.26
CA LEU A 435 -4.05 24.68 -13.89
C LEU A 435 -5.06 25.61 -14.58
N ARG A 436 -4.78 26.91 -14.64
CA ARG A 436 -5.64 27.88 -15.36
C ARG A 436 -5.71 27.60 -16.86
N ARG A 437 -4.61 27.16 -17.50
CA ARG A 437 -4.61 26.77 -18.92
C ARG A 437 -5.44 25.52 -19.18
N GLN A 438 -5.44 24.54 -18.28
CA GLN A 438 -6.29 23.35 -18.41
C GLN A 438 -7.77 23.67 -18.23
N GLN A 439 -8.11 24.60 -17.35
CA GLN A 439 -9.51 25.02 -17.14
C GLN A 439 -10.03 25.92 -18.27
N GLY A 440 -9.16 26.67 -18.92
CA GLY A 440 -9.50 27.52 -20.08
C GLY A 440 -9.72 26.74 -21.38
N GLY A 441 -9.03 25.61 -21.56
CA GLY A 441 -9.21 24.72 -22.72
C GLY A 441 -10.44 23.81 -22.65
N ALA A 442 -11.10 23.71 -21.51
CA ALA A 442 -12.35 22.97 -21.33
C ALA A 442 -13.61 23.83 -21.60
N LYS A 443 -13.44 25.12 -21.92
CA LYS A 443 -14.51 26.09 -22.20
C LYS A 443 -14.54 26.55 -23.67
N ALA A 444 -13.67 26.02 -24.51
CA ALA A 444 -13.71 26.17 -25.97
C ALA A 444 -14.01 24.81 -26.63
#